data_2394b59847c6e0ab3d29e39eca13faf2
#
_entry.id   2394b59847c6e0ab3d29e39eca13faf2
#
_cell.length_a   1.000
_cell.length_b   1.000
_cell.length_c   1.000
_cell.angle_alpha   90.00
_cell.angle_beta   90.00
_cell.angle_gamma   90.00
#
_symmetry.space_group_name_H-M   'P 1'
#
loop_
_entity.id
_entity.type
_entity.pdbx_description
1 polymer ?
#
loop_
_entity_poly.entity_id
_entity_poly.type
_entity_poly.pdbx_seq_one_letter_code
_entity_poly.pdbx_strand_id
1 'polypeptide(L)'
;HITLPIIEETVQRKALSADKDGDAHYDVISALQKSIRGSDADAALHYAARIIESGDLPILARRLTVIAYEDIGLANPAAAQRAITAIQAAQTLGFPEARIPLANAIIELALSPKSNAAYTAIDNALSDVRSGKISDIPDHLKDAHYKSAQDLGHGVGYIYPHDFDNDWVPQQYLPDKLKNKTYFKPKGNSKTEKQFRDVYQSLKSQQQKGLS
;
A
#
# COMPACT_ATOMS: atom_id res chain seq x y z
N HIS A 1 -25.04 -35.56 -28.29
CA HIS A 1 -25.50 -36.19 -27.04
C HIS A 1 -24.92 -35.39 -25.88
N ILE A 2 -25.80 -34.78 -25.08
CA ILE A 2 -25.40 -34.09 -23.83
C ILE A 2 -25.24 -35.20 -22.78
N THR A 3 -24.06 -35.37 -22.23
CA THR A 3 -23.75 -36.37 -21.21
C THR A 3 -23.83 -35.77 -19.82
N LEU A 4 -24.06 -36.59 -18.78
CA LEU A 4 -24.10 -36.18 -17.39
C LEU A 4 -22.87 -35.31 -16.98
N PRO A 5 -21.60 -35.67 -17.34
CA PRO A 5 -20.45 -34.84 -17.04
C PRO A 5 -20.51 -33.43 -17.66
N ILE A 6 -21.06 -33.29 -18.88
CA ILE A 6 -21.20 -31.98 -19.53
C ILE A 6 -22.25 -31.12 -18.80
N ILE A 7 -23.32 -31.75 -18.29
CA ILE A 7 -24.35 -31.06 -17.51
C ILE A 7 -23.75 -30.60 -16.16
N GLU A 8 -23.03 -31.47 -15.47
CA GLU A 8 -22.39 -31.15 -14.18
C GLU A 8 -21.37 -30.02 -14.33
N GLU A 9 -20.53 -30.08 -15.36
CA GLU A 9 -19.56 -28.99 -15.66
C GLU A 9 -20.27 -27.67 -15.98
N THR A 10 -21.34 -27.70 -16.75
CA THR A 10 -22.12 -26.51 -17.12
C THR A 10 -22.85 -25.91 -15.92
N VAL A 11 -23.37 -26.74 -15.02
CA VAL A 11 -24.04 -26.31 -13.79
C VAL A 11 -23.03 -25.70 -12.81
N GLN A 12 -21.86 -26.32 -12.66
CA GLN A 12 -20.77 -25.77 -11.83
C GLN A 12 -20.28 -24.44 -12.36
N ARG A 13 -20.05 -24.27 -13.66
CA ARG A 13 -19.70 -22.99 -14.29
C ARG A 13 -20.76 -21.91 -14.08
N LYS A 14 -22.04 -22.26 -14.21
CA LYS A 14 -23.17 -21.35 -13.95
C LYS A 14 -23.25 -20.95 -12.47
N ALA A 15 -23.02 -21.88 -11.55
CA ALA A 15 -22.99 -21.56 -10.12
C ALA A 15 -21.87 -20.59 -9.78
N LEU A 16 -20.65 -20.79 -10.33
CA LEU A 16 -19.51 -19.86 -10.14
C LEU A 16 -19.78 -18.47 -10.75
N SER A 17 -20.50 -18.39 -11.88
CA SER A 17 -20.80 -17.10 -12.52
C SER A 17 -21.99 -16.37 -11.88
N ALA A 18 -22.93 -17.09 -11.27
CA ALA A 18 -24.08 -16.51 -10.58
C ALA A 18 -23.74 -15.88 -9.23
N ASP A 19 -22.55 -16.19 -8.70
CA ASP A 19 -22.08 -15.75 -7.37
C ASP A 19 -21.26 -14.44 -7.41
N LYS A 20 -21.25 -13.75 -8.56
CA LYS A 20 -20.46 -12.50 -8.74
C LYS A 20 -20.84 -11.36 -7.79
N ASP A 21 -22.09 -11.31 -7.36
CA ASP A 21 -22.64 -10.20 -6.54
C ASP A 21 -23.05 -10.64 -5.12
N GLY A 22 -22.71 -11.86 -4.70
CA GLY A 22 -23.11 -12.42 -3.42
C GLY A 22 -22.01 -12.40 -2.35
N ASP A 23 -22.39 -12.67 -1.11
CA ASP A 23 -21.47 -12.76 0.06
C ASP A 23 -20.31 -13.74 -0.19
N ALA A 24 -20.54 -14.84 -0.92
CA ALA A 24 -19.54 -15.84 -1.27
C ALA A 24 -18.44 -15.27 -2.20
N HIS A 25 -18.73 -14.29 -3.05
CA HIS A 25 -17.72 -13.61 -3.87
C HIS A 25 -16.77 -12.77 -3.01
N TYR A 26 -17.31 -12.02 -2.04
CA TYR A 26 -16.50 -11.25 -1.09
C TYR A 26 -15.65 -12.15 -0.19
N ASP A 27 -16.15 -13.34 0.18
CA ASP A 27 -15.41 -14.31 0.96
C ASP A 27 -14.21 -14.87 0.20
N VAL A 28 -14.33 -15.14 -1.10
CA VAL A 28 -13.20 -15.58 -1.94
C VAL A 28 -12.13 -14.50 -2.04
N ILE A 29 -12.52 -13.24 -2.24
CA ILE A 29 -11.61 -12.10 -2.29
C ILE A 29 -10.88 -11.93 -0.95
N SER A 30 -11.61 -12.07 0.17
CA SER A 30 -11.05 -12.02 1.52
C SER A 30 -10.08 -13.18 1.77
N ALA A 31 -10.41 -14.37 1.32
CA ALA A 31 -9.56 -15.54 1.44
C ALA A 31 -8.26 -15.40 0.63
N LEU A 32 -8.33 -14.88 -0.60
CA LEU A 32 -7.15 -14.54 -1.40
C LEU A 32 -6.19 -13.61 -0.64
N GLN A 33 -6.71 -12.51 -0.11
CA GLN A 33 -5.89 -11.55 0.65
C GLN A 33 -5.27 -12.19 1.88
N LYS A 34 -6.05 -12.95 2.65
CA LYS A 34 -5.57 -13.64 3.85
C LYS A 34 -4.52 -14.70 3.53
N SER A 35 -4.64 -15.41 2.42
CA SER A 35 -3.65 -16.40 1.96
C SER A 35 -2.33 -15.73 1.58
N ILE A 36 -2.35 -14.65 0.82
CA ILE A 36 -1.14 -13.89 0.48
C ILE A 36 -0.50 -13.31 1.75
N ARG A 37 -1.30 -12.71 2.64
CA ARG A 37 -0.84 -12.20 3.93
C ARG A 37 -0.22 -13.28 4.81
N GLY A 38 -0.80 -14.47 4.79
CA GLY A 38 -0.32 -15.65 5.50
C GLY A 38 0.84 -16.38 4.82
N SER A 39 1.27 -15.91 3.63
CA SER A 39 2.37 -16.52 2.85
C SER A 39 2.06 -17.95 2.35
N ASP A 40 0.78 -18.27 2.14
CA ASP A 40 0.34 -19.52 1.53
C ASP A 40 0.07 -19.28 0.03
N ALA A 41 1.07 -19.61 -0.80
CA ALA A 41 0.99 -19.40 -2.25
C ALA A 41 -0.03 -20.34 -2.92
N ASP A 42 -0.17 -21.57 -2.44
CA ASP A 42 -1.09 -22.55 -3.02
C ASP A 42 -2.54 -22.15 -2.75
N ALA A 43 -2.87 -21.76 -1.53
CA ALA A 43 -4.19 -21.23 -1.20
C ALA A 43 -4.49 -19.93 -1.98
N ALA A 44 -3.51 -19.03 -2.12
CA ALA A 44 -3.65 -17.80 -2.88
C ALA A 44 -3.97 -18.08 -4.36
N LEU A 45 -3.26 -19.01 -4.98
CA LEU A 45 -3.52 -19.45 -6.36
C LEU A 45 -4.91 -20.09 -6.51
N HIS A 46 -5.32 -20.90 -5.54
CA HIS A 46 -6.65 -21.51 -5.56
C HIS A 46 -7.77 -20.45 -5.53
N TYR A 47 -7.70 -19.49 -4.60
CA TYR A 47 -8.72 -18.44 -4.52
C TYR A 47 -8.68 -17.48 -5.73
N ALA A 48 -7.48 -17.19 -6.25
CA ALA A 48 -7.35 -16.42 -7.49
C ALA A 48 -7.98 -17.15 -8.68
N ALA A 49 -7.77 -18.46 -8.81
CA ALA A 49 -8.38 -19.26 -9.86
C ALA A 49 -9.91 -19.20 -9.83
N ARG A 50 -10.53 -19.21 -8.65
CA ARG A 50 -11.98 -19.03 -8.49
C ARG A 50 -12.46 -17.68 -9.03
N ILE A 51 -11.71 -16.58 -8.77
CA ILE A 51 -12.03 -15.25 -9.30
C ILE A 51 -11.82 -15.21 -10.82
N ILE A 52 -10.78 -15.85 -11.34
CA ILE A 52 -10.49 -15.96 -12.77
C ILE A 52 -11.63 -16.69 -13.49
N GLU A 53 -12.10 -17.82 -12.97
CA GLU A 53 -13.22 -18.59 -13.54
C GLU A 53 -14.53 -17.81 -13.52
N SER A 54 -14.73 -16.90 -12.57
CA SER A 54 -15.87 -15.97 -12.60
C SER A 54 -15.70 -14.85 -13.65
N GLY A 55 -14.53 -14.72 -14.27
CA GLY A 55 -14.21 -13.71 -15.28
C GLY A 55 -14.07 -12.29 -14.72
N ASP A 56 -13.86 -12.13 -13.40
CA ASP A 56 -13.77 -10.80 -12.76
C ASP A 56 -12.32 -10.31 -12.63
N LEU A 57 -11.72 -10.03 -13.81
CA LEU A 57 -10.37 -9.45 -13.84
C LEU A 57 -10.25 -8.10 -13.12
N PRO A 58 -11.23 -7.17 -13.20
CA PRO A 58 -11.13 -5.88 -12.50
C PRO A 58 -11.03 -6.03 -10.99
N ILE A 59 -11.82 -6.90 -10.37
CA ILE A 59 -11.78 -7.09 -8.92
C ILE A 59 -10.48 -7.76 -8.47
N LEU A 60 -9.98 -8.74 -9.24
CA LEU A 60 -8.71 -9.39 -8.97
C LEU A 60 -7.55 -8.38 -9.07
N ALA A 61 -7.51 -7.59 -10.13
CA ALA A 61 -6.52 -6.53 -10.33
C ALA A 61 -6.53 -5.51 -9.18
N ARG A 62 -7.71 -5.00 -8.83
CA ARG A 62 -7.88 -4.08 -7.69
C ARG A 62 -7.40 -4.70 -6.38
N ARG A 63 -7.76 -5.95 -6.11
CA ARG A 63 -7.38 -6.62 -4.86
C ARG A 63 -5.88 -6.85 -4.76
N LEU A 64 -5.24 -7.32 -5.82
CA LEU A 64 -3.79 -7.53 -5.85
C LEU A 64 -3.04 -6.21 -5.68
N THR A 65 -3.53 -5.11 -6.26
CA THR A 65 -2.98 -3.77 -6.04
C THR A 65 -3.03 -3.38 -4.56
N VAL A 66 -4.17 -3.55 -3.90
CA VAL A 66 -4.31 -3.26 -2.47
C VAL A 66 -3.33 -4.10 -1.65
N ILE A 67 -3.28 -5.42 -1.88
CA ILE A 67 -2.39 -6.34 -1.16
C ILE A 67 -0.91 -5.94 -1.33
N ALA A 68 -0.51 -5.57 -2.54
CA ALA A 68 0.87 -5.19 -2.85
C ALA A 68 1.36 -4.01 -2.01
N TYR A 69 0.50 -3.04 -1.72
CA TYR A 69 0.85 -1.85 -0.93
C TYR A 69 0.44 -1.96 0.56
N GLU A 70 -0.63 -2.67 0.88
CA GLU A 70 -1.10 -2.86 2.25
C GLU A 70 -0.27 -3.88 3.03
N ASP A 71 -0.04 -5.07 2.43
CA ASP A 71 0.55 -6.21 3.12
C ASP A 71 2.06 -6.37 2.87
N ILE A 72 2.56 -6.01 1.67
CA ILE A 72 3.97 -6.08 1.34
C ILE A 72 4.64 -4.72 1.53
N GLY A 73 4.16 -3.67 0.89
CA GLY A 73 4.57 -2.29 1.05
C GLY A 73 6.10 -2.11 1.08
N LEU A 74 6.59 -1.49 2.15
CA LEU A 74 8.00 -1.17 2.31
C LEU A 74 8.90 -2.40 2.58
N ALA A 75 8.33 -3.56 2.88
CA ALA A 75 9.14 -4.77 3.03
C ALA A 75 9.75 -5.23 1.70
N ASN A 76 9.03 -5.06 0.57
CA ASN A 76 9.51 -5.34 -0.77
C ASN A 76 8.85 -4.41 -1.81
N PRO A 77 9.28 -3.13 -1.90
CA PRO A 77 8.70 -2.16 -2.84
C PRO A 77 8.80 -2.61 -4.31
N ALA A 78 9.86 -3.35 -4.65
CA ALA A 78 10.05 -3.86 -6.00
C ALA A 78 9.01 -4.94 -6.38
N ALA A 79 8.61 -5.80 -5.43
CA ALA A 79 7.51 -6.76 -5.67
C ALA A 79 6.18 -6.06 -5.86
N ALA A 80 5.90 -5.00 -5.08
CA ALA A 80 4.70 -4.19 -5.26
C ALA A 80 4.66 -3.57 -6.67
N GLN A 81 5.76 -3.01 -7.15
CA GLN A 81 5.86 -2.45 -8.50
C GLN A 81 5.68 -3.52 -9.58
N ARG A 82 6.32 -4.70 -9.44
CA ARG A 82 6.18 -5.81 -10.40
C ARG A 82 4.74 -6.34 -10.44
N ALA A 83 4.04 -6.37 -9.30
CA ALA A 83 2.63 -6.74 -9.28
C ALA A 83 1.77 -5.78 -10.14
N ILE A 84 2.01 -4.47 -10.07
CA ILE A 84 1.33 -3.50 -10.94
C ILE A 84 1.62 -3.74 -12.41
N THR A 85 2.89 -4.01 -12.76
CA THR A 85 3.27 -4.35 -14.15
C THR A 85 2.58 -5.63 -14.62
N ALA A 86 2.50 -6.67 -13.78
CA ALA A 86 1.81 -7.92 -14.09
C ALA A 86 0.30 -7.72 -14.29
N ILE A 87 -0.32 -6.87 -13.47
CA ILE A 87 -1.74 -6.48 -13.60
C ILE A 87 -1.99 -5.76 -14.92
N GLN A 88 -1.13 -4.81 -15.31
CA GLN A 88 -1.24 -4.11 -16.60
C GLN A 88 -1.10 -5.08 -17.78
N ALA A 89 -0.15 -6.00 -17.71
CA ALA A 89 0.01 -7.06 -18.71
C ALA A 89 -1.25 -7.94 -18.79
N ALA A 90 -1.81 -8.35 -17.65
CA ALA A 90 -3.04 -9.13 -17.60
C ALA A 90 -4.23 -8.39 -18.20
N GLN A 91 -4.38 -7.10 -17.94
CA GLN A 91 -5.43 -6.26 -18.53
C GLN A 91 -5.30 -6.11 -20.05
N THR A 92 -4.05 -6.05 -20.55
CA THR A 92 -3.76 -5.99 -21.99
C THR A 92 -4.07 -7.31 -22.69
N LEU A 93 -3.72 -8.44 -22.06
CA LEU A 93 -3.89 -9.77 -22.64
C LEU A 93 -5.36 -10.23 -22.58
N GLY A 94 -6.07 -9.95 -21.49
CA GLY A 94 -7.37 -10.56 -21.23
C GLY A 94 -7.29 -12.07 -20.94
N PHE A 95 -8.43 -12.67 -20.57
CA PHE A 95 -8.49 -14.12 -20.37
C PHE A 95 -8.57 -14.86 -21.72
N PRO A 96 -7.95 -16.05 -21.83
CA PRO A 96 -7.38 -16.85 -20.72
C PRO A 96 -5.91 -16.53 -20.37
N GLU A 97 -5.16 -15.78 -21.17
CA GLU A 97 -3.71 -15.55 -20.99
C GLU A 97 -3.38 -14.68 -19.78
N ALA A 98 -4.27 -13.79 -19.35
CA ALA A 98 -4.11 -12.93 -18.17
C ALA A 98 -3.70 -13.69 -16.90
N ARG A 99 -4.09 -15.00 -16.80
CA ARG A 99 -3.71 -15.86 -15.67
C ARG A 99 -2.21 -16.01 -15.48
N ILE A 100 -1.42 -15.90 -16.57
CA ILE A 100 0.03 -16.13 -16.53
C ILE A 100 0.76 -15.03 -15.74
N PRO A 101 0.68 -13.73 -16.12
CA PRO A 101 1.28 -12.67 -15.33
C PRO A 101 0.67 -12.56 -13.93
N LEU A 102 -0.63 -12.83 -13.76
CA LEU A 102 -1.28 -12.80 -12.44
C LEU A 102 -0.72 -13.88 -11.50
N ALA A 103 -0.47 -15.10 -11.98
CA ALA A 103 0.13 -16.15 -11.17
C ALA A 103 1.53 -15.76 -10.66
N ASN A 104 2.36 -15.16 -11.52
CA ASN A 104 3.68 -14.64 -11.11
C ASN A 104 3.56 -13.61 -9.98
N ALA A 105 2.67 -12.63 -10.14
CA ALA A 105 2.44 -11.61 -9.12
C ALA A 105 1.94 -12.23 -7.79
N ILE A 106 0.97 -13.14 -7.84
CA ILE A 106 0.38 -13.77 -6.66
C ILE A 106 1.45 -14.55 -5.88
N ILE A 107 2.26 -15.36 -6.56
CA ILE A 107 3.33 -16.15 -5.92
C ILE A 107 4.36 -15.21 -5.30
N GLU A 108 4.82 -14.19 -6.03
CA GLU A 108 5.81 -13.25 -5.52
C GLU A 108 5.29 -12.48 -4.30
N LEU A 109 4.04 -11.99 -4.33
CA LEU A 109 3.43 -11.31 -3.20
C LEU A 109 3.27 -12.25 -2.00
N ALA A 110 2.81 -13.50 -2.23
CA ALA A 110 2.67 -14.48 -1.16
C ALA A 110 4.00 -14.80 -0.47
N LEU A 111 5.08 -14.93 -1.23
CA LEU A 111 6.39 -15.29 -0.70
C LEU A 111 7.27 -14.08 -0.31
N SER A 112 6.83 -12.86 -0.57
CA SER A 112 7.51 -11.64 -0.13
C SER A 112 7.40 -11.45 1.39
N PRO A 113 8.40 -10.80 2.02
CA PRO A 113 8.26 -10.30 3.39
C PRO A 113 7.05 -9.37 3.50
N LYS A 114 6.40 -9.35 4.65
CA LYS A 114 5.20 -8.57 4.91
C LYS A 114 5.49 -7.36 5.80
N SER A 115 4.94 -6.20 5.45
CA SER A 115 4.89 -5.03 6.31
C SER A 115 3.68 -4.16 5.99
N ASN A 116 2.87 -3.88 6.99
CA ASN A 116 1.79 -2.92 6.92
C ASN A 116 2.15 -1.58 7.59
N ALA A 117 3.44 -1.30 7.80
CA ALA A 117 3.90 -0.12 8.55
C ALA A 117 3.45 1.20 7.90
N ALA A 118 3.51 1.31 6.57
CA ALA A 118 3.06 2.50 5.84
C ALA A 118 1.54 2.69 5.93
N TYR A 119 0.77 1.62 5.72
CA TYR A 119 -0.68 1.62 5.86
C TYR A 119 -1.11 2.05 7.27
N THR A 120 -0.54 1.44 8.30
CA THR A 120 -0.83 1.80 9.70
C THR A 120 -0.44 3.25 10.01
N ALA A 121 0.65 3.75 9.43
CA ALA A 121 1.11 5.12 9.65
C ALA A 121 0.11 6.16 9.11
N ILE A 122 -0.36 5.98 7.88
CA ILE A 122 -1.34 6.91 7.28
C ILE A 122 -2.69 6.83 7.99
N ASP A 123 -3.14 5.64 8.40
CA ASP A 123 -4.39 5.49 9.14
C ASP A 123 -4.35 6.18 10.50
N ASN A 124 -3.24 6.10 11.21
CA ASN A 124 -3.05 6.83 12.46
C ASN A 124 -3.07 8.36 12.24
N ALA A 125 -2.46 8.85 11.18
CA ALA A 125 -2.50 10.27 10.83
C ALA A 125 -3.92 10.72 10.47
N LEU A 126 -4.64 9.94 9.67
CA LEU A 126 -6.05 10.20 9.34
C LEU A 126 -6.94 10.19 10.56
N SER A 127 -6.71 9.27 11.50
CA SER A 127 -7.46 9.21 12.77
C SER A 127 -7.25 10.48 13.61
N ASP A 128 -6.03 10.98 13.71
CA ASP A 128 -5.75 12.23 14.42
C ASP A 128 -6.45 13.42 13.75
N VAL A 129 -6.38 13.54 12.44
CA VAL A 129 -7.08 14.60 11.68
C VAL A 129 -8.60 14.52 11.87
N ARG A 130 -9.19 13.33 11.72
CA ARG A 130 -10.65 13.13 11.89
C ARG A 130 -11.13 13.38 13.32
N SER A 131 -10.28 13.18 14.30
CA SER A 131 -10.59 13.47 15.71
C SER A 131 -10.37 14.95 16.09
N GLY A 132 -10.09 15.82 15.12
CA GLY A 132 -9.88 17.24 15.34
C GLY A 132 -8.51 17.60 15.93
N LYS A 133 -7.56 16.67 15.98
CA LYS A 133 -6.17 16.96 16.34
C LYS A 133 -5.44 17.64 15.19
N ILE A 134 -6.03 18.75 14.76
CA ILE A 134 -5.48 19.63 13.73
C ILE A 134 -4.89 20.83 14.48
N SER A 135 -3.73 21.29 14.07
CA SER A 135 -3.08 22.49 14.55
C SER A 135 -2.63 23.32 13.37
N ASP A 136 -2.40 24.63 13.62
CA ASP A 136 -1.92 25.52 12.58
C ASP A 136 -0.58 25.02 12.00
N ILE A 137 -0.45 25.16 10.69
CA ILE A 137 0.81 24.88 10.00
C ILE A 137 1.86 25.87 10.52
N PRO A 138 3.07 25.43 10.87
CA PRO A 138 4.17 26.32 11.24
C PRO A 138 4.38 27.41 10.19
N ASP A 139 4.57 28.68 10.62
CA ASP A 139 4.60 29.83 9.71
C ASP A 139 5.71 29.73 8.66
N HIS A 140 6.86 29.19 9.01
CA HIS A 140 7.97 28.97 8.08
C HIS A 140 7.65 27.94 6.97
N LEU A 141 6.64 27.08 7.14
CA LEU A 141 6.19 26.10 6.12
C LEU A 141 5.03 26.61 5.25
N LYS A 142 4.45 27.77 5.60
CA LYS A 142 3.36 28.35 4.81
C LYS A 142 3.87 28.92 3.49
N ASP A 143 3.01 28.92 2.47
CA ASP A 143 3.35 29.49 1.17
C ASP A 143 3.62 31.01 1.26
N ALA A 144 4.74 31.43 0.73
CA ALA A 144 5.19 32.83 0.71
C ALA A 144 5.14 33.51 -0.67
N HIS A 145 4.51 32.87 -1.67
CA HIS A 145 4.51 33.36 -3.05
C HIS A 145 3.47 34.47 -3.36
N TYR A 146 2.63 34.87 -2.41
CA TYR A 146 1.66 35.95 -2.60
C TYR A 146 2.04 37.25 -1.89
N LYS A 147 1.58 38.39 -2.44
CA LYS A 147 2.06 39.75 -2.11
C LYS A 147 2.06 40.15 -0.64
N SER A 148 1.16 39.60 0.19
CA SER A 148 1.08 39.89 1.64
C SER A 148 1.54 38.73 2.55
N ALA A 149 2.13 37.68 1.97
CA ALA A 149 2.56 36.51 2.74
C ALA A 149 3.65 36.86 3.74
N GLN A 150 4.62 37.67 3.32
CA GLN A 150 5.73 38.10 4.18
C GLN A 150 5.26 38.98 5.36
N ASP A 151 4.28 39.88 5.11
CA ASP A 151 3.69 40.73 6.17
C ASP A 151 2.95 39.90 7.23
N LEU A 152 2.50 38.70 6.86
CA LEU A 152 1.86 37.71 7.74
C LEU A 152 2.86 36.73 8.37
N GLY A 153 4.16 36.89 8.10
CA GLY A 153 5.22 36.00 8.61
C GLY A 153 5.28 34.64 7.91
N HIS A 154 4.58 34.45 6.77
CA HIS A 154 4.56 33.20 6.05
C HIS A 154 5.90 32.95 5.34
N GLY A 155 6.43 31.74 5.48
CA GLY A 155 7.72 31.31 4.92
C GLY A 155 8.94 31.93 5.63
N VAL A 156 8.75 32.82 6.60
CA VAL A 156 9.87 33.43 7.35
C VAL A 156 10.51 32.38 8.26
N GLY A 157 11.83 32.24 8.11
CA GLY A 157 12.61 31.29 8.91
C GLY A 157 12.64 29.86 8.36
N TYR A 158 12.11 29.61 7.15
CA TYR A 158 12.30 28.32 6.49
C TYR A 158 13.77 28.13 6.12
N ILE A 159 14.32 26.99 6.50
CA ILE A 159 15.70 26.61 6.17
C ILE A 159 15.64 25.62 5.00
N TYR A 160 16.25 25.97 3.87
CA TYR A 160 16.20 25.15 2.66
C TYR A 160 17.22 24.00 2.75
N PRO A 161 16.81 22.73 2.81
CA PRO A 161 17.73 21.62 3.08
C PRO A 161 18.84 21.45 2.04
N HIS A 162 18.59 21.79 0.76
CA HIS A 162 19.59 21.65 -0.31
C HIS A 162 20.76 22.64 -0.21
N ASP A 163 20.70 23.63 0.69
CA ASP A 163 21.82 24.52 0.99
C ASP A 163 22.78 23.94 2.05
N PHE A 164 22.50 22.73 2.55
CA PHE A 164 23.24 22.07 3.63
C PHE A 164 23.77 20.69 3.22
N ASP A 165 24.77 20.22 3.94
CA ASP A 165 25.38 18.92 3.73
C ASP A 165 24.35 17.79 3.79
N ASN A 166 24.43 16.87 2.82
CA ASN A 166 23.49 15.74 2.64
C ASN A 166 22.03 16.16 2.42
N ASP A 167 21.78 17.39 1.95
CA ASP A 167 20.44 17.92 1.67
C ASP A 167 19.50 17.80 2.89
N TRP A 168 20.03 18.01 4.09
CA TRP A 168 19.27 17.83 5.31
C TRP A 168 19.61 18.84 6.39
N VAL A 169 18.61 19.31 7.14
CA VAL A 169 18.75 20.24 8.26
C VAL A 169 17.68 19.96 9.31
N PRO A 170 18.00 20.07 10.61
CA PRO A 170 17.01 19.93 11.67
C PRO A 170 16.09 21.16 11.68
N GLN A 171 14.80 20.96 11.39
CA GLN A 171 13.75 21.96 11.61
C GLN A 171 12.43 21.27 11.91
N GLN A 172 11.51 21.99 12.56
CA GLN A 172 10.21 21.44 12.90
C GLN A 172 9.27 21.46 11.69
N TYR A 173 8.73 20.30 11.31
CA TYR A 173 7.75 20.17 10.22
C TYR A 173 6.34 19.91 10.73
N LEU A 174 6.16 19.22 11.85
CA LEU A 174 4.82 19.00 12.42
C LEU A 174 4.37 20.26 13.18
N PRO A 175 3.05 20.52 13.20
CA PRO A 175 2.45 21.55 14.04
C PRO A 175 2.86 21.41 15.51
N ASP A 176 2.87 22.51 16.27
CA ASP A 176 3.33 22.55 17.67
C ASP A 176 2.68 21.51 18.57
N LYS A 177 1.37 21.33 18.44
CA LYS A 177 0.61 20.33 19.24
C LYS A 177 0.97 18.89 18.87
N LEU A 178 1.60 18.67 17.72
CA LEU A 178 1.95 17.36 17.18
C LEU A 178 3.46 17.14 17.06
N LYS A 179 4.30 18.10 17.49
CA LYS A 179 5.75 18.07 17.28
C LYS A 179 6.44 16.77 17.74
N ASN A 180 5.91 16.12 18.77
CA ASN A 180 6.43 14.87 19.31
C ASN A 180 5.73 13.63 18.77
N LYS A 181 4.77 13.79 17.83
CA LYS A 181 4.02 12.66 17.29
C LYS A 181 4.87 11.80 16.37
N THR A 182 4.67 10.50 16.47
CA THR A 182 5.31 9.51 15.59
C THR A 182 4.22 8.66 14.96
N TYR A 183 4.08 8.74 13.64
CA TYR A 183 3.14 7.93 12.86
C TYR A 183 3.82 6.70 12.28
N PHE A 184 4.98 6.87 11.65
CA PHE A 184 5.70 5.79 11.00
C PHE A 184 6.51 4.98 12.02
N LYS A 185 6.23 3.68 12.08
CA LYS A 185 6.91 2.70 12.94
C LYS A 185 7.38 1.53 12.08
N PRO A 186 8.58 1.61 11.47
CA PRO A 186 9.10 0.55 10.60
C PRO A 186 9.30 -0.74 11.40
N LYS A 187 8.88 -1.87 10.81
CA LYS A 187 8.99 -3.20 11.45
C LYS A 187 10.37 -3.82 11.29
N GLY A 188 11.02 -3.60 10.14
CA GLY A 188 12.30 -4.19 9.84
C GLY A 188 12.24 -5.67 9.45
N ASN A 189 11.14 -6.13 8.86
CA ASN A 189 10.91 -7.51 8.48
C ASN A 189 11.69 -7.93 7.22
N SER A 190 12.35 -7.00 6.54
CA SER A 190 13.20 -7.26 5.38
C SER A 190 14.47 -6.41 5.43
N LYS A 191 15.42 -6.72 4.52
CA LYS A 191 16.63 -5.91 4.36
C LYS A 191 16.29 -4.46 3.96
N THR A 192 15.36 -4.29 3.04
CA THR A 192 14.90 -2.97 2.56
C THR A 192 14.25 -2.19 3.69
N GLU A 193 13.33 -2.79 4.43
CA GLU A 193 12.65 -2.10 5.53
C GLU A 193 13.60 -1.78 6.70
N LYS A 194 14.61 -2.63 6.95
CA LYS A 194 15.69 -2.32 7.91
C LYS A 194 16.46 -1.07 7.50
N GLN A 195 16.79 -0.91 6.22
CA GLN A 195 17.44 0.31 5.71
C GLN A 195 16.59 1.55 5.97
N PHE A 196 15.29 1.52 5.62
CA PHE A 196 14.38 2.63 5.94
C PHE A 196 14.30 2.93 7.44
N ARG A 197 14.24 1.89 8.26
CA ARG A 197 14.23 2.04 9.73
C ARG A 197 15.49 2.75 10.23
N ASP A 198 16.66 2.31 9.79
CA ASP A 198 17.93 2.81 10.27
C ASP A 198 18.14 4.29 9.85
N VAL A 199 17.78 4.64 8.61
CA VAL A 199 17.76 6.04 8.15
C VAL A 199 16.76 6.87 8.96
N TYR A 200 15.53 6.39 9.13
CA TYR A 200 14.49 7.07 9.88
C TYR A 200 14.91 7.35 11.33
N GLN A 201 15.47 6.37 12.02
CA GLN A 201 15.94 6.51 13.41
C GLN A 201 17.09 7.50 13.52
N SER A 202 18.05 7.44 12.58
CA SER A 202 19.17 8.37 12.52
C SER A 202 18.68 9.82 12.37
N LEU A 203 17.84 10.09 11.36
CA LEU A 203 17.29 11.42 11.11
C LEU A 203 16.44 11.93 12.28
N LYS A 204 15.62 11.09 12.89
CA LYS A 204 14.83 11.46 14.08
C LYS A 204 15.72 11.84 15.27
N SER A 205 16.78 11.08 15.52
CA SER A 205 17.73 11.39 16.59
C SER A 205 18.44 12.73 16.36
N GLN A 206 18.89 12.99 15.13
CA GLN A 206 19.55 14.24 14.76
C GLN A 206 18.59 15.43 14.86
N GLN A 207 17.34 15.27 14.41
CA GLN A 207 16.32 16.32 14.50
C GLN A 207 16.02 16.70 15.95
N GLN A 208 15.91 15.73 16.86
CA GLN A 208 15.68 15.99 18.27
C GLN A 208 16.84 16.76 18.92
N LYS A 209 18.09 16.44 18.56
CA LYS A 209 19.29 17.14 19.08
C LYS A 209 19.41 18.56 18.53
N GLY A 210 19.00 18.79 17.29
CA GLY A 210 19.10 20.11 16.66
C GLY A 210 17.98 21.08 17.03
N LEU A 211 16.89 20.58 17.63
CA LEU A 211 15.74 21.37 18.10
C LEU A 211 15.71 21.55 19.63
N SER A 212 16.64 20.91 20.37
CA SER A 212 16.81 21.04 21.81
C SER A 212 17.80 22.18 22.12
#